data_6479584aefda16ed3808923fc379c329
#
_entry.id   6479584aefda16ed3808923fc379c329
#
_cell.length_a   1.000
_cell.length_b   1.000
_cell.length_c   1.000
_cell.angle_alpha   90.00
_cell.angle_beta   90.00
_cell.angle_gamma   90.00
#
_symmetry.space_group_name_H-M   'P 1'
#
loop_
_entity.id
_entity.type
_entity.pdbx_description
1 polymer ?
#
loop_
_entity_poly.entity_id
_entity_poly.type
_entity_poly.pdbx_seq_one_letter_code
_entity_poly.pdbx_strand_id
1 'polypeptide(L)'
;VEPLSKINFRFVLDAKWGRPMLRHRVGRAAQTAAVALSFLFLFAIVVLAQDRRQNTPGQFDFYVLALSWSPSYCEASHERAPDRTPDQQCSGRPFSFVVHGLWPQYEQGFPAFCQVPSPRLDRSIVGGMLDLMPSPRLIFHEWDRHGTCSGLSQHAYFEAVRKARAVVKIPAEFVVLDKPVTIKPDDIAEAFVKSNPGLTRADMAVACDSKRLSEVRVCLSKDFSFRACPDVARRACKIDSVSLPAMRGG
;
A
#
# COMPACT_ATOMS: atom_id res chain seq x y z
N VAL A 1 66.45 29.28 21.16
CA VAL A 1 67.42 29.07 22.22
C VAL A 1 67.40 27.61 22.58
N GLU A 2 68.39 26.90 22.09
CA GLU A 2 68.87 25.56 22.44
C GLU A 2 69.44 25.58 23.92
N PRO A 3 69.94 24.48 24.51
CA PRO A 3 70.30 23.15 23.94
C PRO A 3 70.28 21.94 24.93
N LEU A 4 70.49 20.76 24.34
CA LEU A 4 71.38 19.64 24.72
C LEU A 4 71.35 18.98 26.13
N SER A 5 71.26 17.64 26.15
CA SER A 5 72.39 16.76 26.57
C SER A 5 71.89 15.29 26.67
N LYS A 6 72.36 14.49 25.80
CA LYS A 6 73.16 13.25 25.84
C LYS A 6 73.46 12.67 27.26
N ILE A 7 73.29 11.34 27.38
CA ILE A 7 74.29 10.38 27.90
C ILE A 7 73.92 8.94 27.47
N ASN A 8 74.93 8.27 26.94
CA ASN A 8 75.07 6.85 26.61
C ASN A 8 75.37 6.01 27.88
N PHE A 9 75.08 4.71 27.84
CA PHE A 9 76.01 3.60 28.14
C PHE A 9 75.28 2.26 28.14
N ARG A 10 75.58 1.41 27.23
CA ARG A 10 76.40 0.18 27.14
C ARG A 10 75.90 -1.05 27.88
N PHE A 11 75.66 -2.08 27.04
CA PHE A 11 76.03 -3.50 27.08
C PHE A 11 75.87 -4.28 28.37
N VAL A 12 75.13 -5.44 28.31
CA VAL A 12 75.71 -6.81 28.46
C VAL A 12 74.77 -7.82 27.77
N LEU A 13 75.41 -8.65 26.96
CA LEU A 13 74.86 -9.88 26.38
C LEU A 13 74.71 -10.95 27.45
N ASP A 14 73.59 -11.68 27.46
CA ASP A 14 73.65 -13.11 27.78
C ASP A 14 72.54 -13.87 27.04
N ALA A 15 72.97 -14.77 26.26
CA ALA A 15 72.17 -15.71 25.51
C ALA A 15 71.75 -16.90 26.38
N LYS A 16 70.45 -17.18 26.45
CA LYS A 16 69.97 -18.56 26.75
C LYS A 16 68.76 -18.95 25.93
N TRP A 17 68.97 -19.93 25.10
CA TRP A 17 68.02 -20.63 24.25
C TRP A 17 66.86 -21.17 25.05
N GLY A 18 65.61 -20.80 24.68
CA GLY A 18 64.39 -21.45 25.07
C GLY A 18 63.36 -21.21 23.97
N ARG A 19 63.17 -22.20 23.11
CA ARG A 19 62.10 -22.18 22.11
C ARG A 19 60.75 -22.40 22.81
N PRO A 20 59.80 -21.51 22.76
CA PRO A 20 58.39 -21.89 23.00
C PRO A 20 57.79 -22.38 21.69
N MET A 21 57.28 -23.61 21.69
CA MET A 21 56.43 -24.14 20.65
C MET A 21 55.17 -23.29 20.52
N LEU A 22 55.09 -22.52 19.46
CA LEU A 22 53.88 -21.81 19.04
C LEU A 22 52.94 -22.85 18.41
N ARG A 23 52.22 -23.61 19.26
CA ARG A 23 51.16 -24.52 18.81
C ARG A 23 49.85 -23.73 18.60
N HIS A 24 49.48 -23.59 17.36
CA HIS A 24 48.12 -23.59 16.82
C HIS A 24 46.97 -22.97 17.64
N ARG A 25 46.88 -21.64 17.65
CA ARG A 25 45.61 -20.93 17.95
C ARG A 25 45.03 -20.16 16.77
N VAL A 26 45.60 -20.33 15.55
CA VAL A 26 45.16 -19.62 14.36
C VAL A 26 43.88 -20.22 13.77
N GLY A 27 43.57 -21.49 14.05
CA GLY A 27 42.45 -22.18 13.40
C GLY A 27 41.03 -21.73 13.82
N ARG A 28 40.84 -21.34 15.09
CA ARG A 28 39.51 -21.02 15.60
C ARG A 28 39.05 -19.61 15.27
N ALA A 29 39.95 -18.63 15.30
CA ALA A 29 39.63 -17.25 14.94
C ALA A 29 39.37 -17.09 13.44
N ALA A 30 40.10 -17.84 12.59
CA ALA A 30 39.86 -17.83 11.13
C ALA A 30 38.55 -18.53 10.75
N GLN A 31 38.16 -19.59 11.44
CA GLN A 31 36.88 -20.27 11.20
C GLN A 31 35.66 -19.43 11.65
N THR A 32 35.76 -18.74 12.81
CA THR A 32 34.68 -17.83 13.24
C THR A 32 34.54 -16.60 12.33
N ALA A 33 35.62 -16.05 11.82
CA ALA A 33 35.58 -14.95 10.86
C ALA A 33 34.98 -15.37 9.50
N ALA A 34 35.30 -16.57 9.01
CA ALA A 34 34.75 -17.10 7.77
C ALA A 34 33.23 -17.36 7.86
N VAL A 35 32.75 -17.90 8.99
CA VAL A 35 31.33 -18.14 9.24
C VAL A 35 30.58 -16.80 9.37
N ALA A 36 31.12 -15.80 10.07
CA ALA A 36 30.51 -14.49 10.20
C ALA A 36 30.43 -13.75 8.85
N LEU A 37 31.46 -13.83 8.01
CA LEU A 37 31.45 -13.29 6.65
C LEU A 37 30.43 -13.99 5.74
N SER A 38 30.28 -15.31 5.86
CA SER A 38 29.27 -16.06 5.09
C SER A 38 27.85 -15.68 5.49
N PHE A 39 27.58 -15.45 6.78
CA PHE A 39 26.26 -14.96 7.23
C PHE A 39 25.99 -13.53 6.77
N LEU A 40 26.98 -12.63 6.78
CA LEU A 40 26.85 -11.26 6.26
C LEU A 40 26.59 -11.25 4.74
N PHE A 41 27.22 -12.14 3.98
CA PHE A 41 27.00 -12.29 2.54
C PHE A 41 25.60 -12.84 2.22
N LEU A 42 25.11 -13.82 2.99
CA LEU A 42 23.75 -14.35 2.85
C LEU A 42 22.67 -13.30 3.20
N PHE A 43 22.90 -12.50 4.22
CA PHE A 43 22.01 -11.38 4.58
C PHE A 43 22.01 -10.28 3.50
N ALA A 44 23.16 -9.95 2.89
CA ALA A 44 23.26 -8.98 1.81
C ALA A 44 22.52 -9.43 0.54
N ILE A 45 22.52 -10.74 0.23
CA ILE A 45 21.80 -11.28 -0.94
C ILE A 45 20.29 -11.22 -0.74
N VAL A 46 19.79 -11.41 0.49
CA VAL A 46 18.36 -11.31 0.80
C VAL A 46 17.85 -9.86 0.71
N VAL A 47 18.68 -8.87 1.04
CA VAL A 47 18.31 -7.44 0.96
C VAL A 47 18.31 -6.91 -0.48
N LEU A 48 18.99 -7.57 -1.42
CA LEU A 48 19.09 -7.14 -2.82
C LEU A 48 18.04 -7.76 -3.76
N ALA A 49 17.16 -8.62 -3.25
CA ALA A 49 16.00 -9.11 -4.00
C ALA A 49 14.86 -8.08 -3.95
N GLN A 50 15.13 -6.82 -4.30
CA GLN A 50 14.06 -5.90 -4.66
C GLN A 50 13.33 -6.46 -5.87
N ASP A 51 12.00 -6.49 -5.80
CA ASP A 51 11.18 -6.94 -6.93
C ASP A 51 11.54 -6.10 -8.17
N ARG A 52 12.19 -6.74 -9.15
CA ARG A 52 12.63 -6.09 -10.39
C ARG A 52 11.45 -5.51 -11.20
N ARG A 53 10.21 -5.90 -10.86
CA ARG A 53 8.98 -5.37 -11.44
C ARG A 53 8.56 -4.02 -10.87
N GLN A 54 9.25 -3.51 -9.84
CA GLN A 54 8.82 -2.33 -9.10
C GLN A 54 8.57 -1.14 -10.04
N ASN A 55 7.31 -0.66 -10.03
CA ASN A 55 6.84 0.46 -10.85
C ASN A 55 6.98 0.30 -12.38
N THR A 56 7.08 -0.92 -12.88
CA THR A 56 7.04 -1.19 -14.32
C THR A 56 5.58 -1.31 -14.78
N PRO A 57 5.12 -0.53 -15.77
CA PRO A 57 3.75 -0.62 -16.28
C PRO A 57 3.39 -2.04 -16.72
N GLY A 58 2.22 -2.54 -16.32
CA GLY A 58 1.73 -3.87 -16.66
C GLY A 58 2.30 -5.02 -15.82
N GLN A 59 3.33 -4.76 -15.02
CA GLN A 59 3.98 -5.74 -14.15
C GLN A 59 3.36 -5.70 -12.74
N PHE A 60 2.21 -6.35 -12.58
CA PHE A 60 1.51 -6.48 -11.30
C PHE A 60 0.76 -7.82 -11.26
N ASP A 61 0.27 -8.22 -10.10
CA ASP A 61 -0.32 -9.55 -9.90
C ASP A 61 -1.86 -9.53 -9.99
N PHE A 62 -2.50 -8.52 -9.38
CA PHE A 62 -3.95 -8.41 -9.29
C PHE A 62 -4.41 -6.96 -9.12
N TYR A 63 -5.72 -6.73 -9.10
CA TYR A 63 -6.33 -5.44 -8.82
C TYR A 63 -6.98 -5.40 -7.44
N VAL A 64 -6.97 -4.23 -6.81
CA VAL A 64 -7.87 -3.86 -5.72
C VAL A 64 -8.86 -2.84 -6.25
N LEU A 65 -10.15 -3.16 -6.21
CA LEU A 65 -11.22 -2.18 -6.34
C LEU A 65 -11.47 -1.56 -4.96
N ALA A 66 -11.22 -0.27 -4.82
CA ALA A 66 -11.49 0.49 -3.61
C ALA A 66 -12.81 1.26 -3.75
N LEU A 67 -13.73 1.03 -2.81
CA LEU A 67 -15.04 1.67 -2.73
C LEU A 67 -15.08 2.52 -1.46
N SER A 68 -15.04 3.85 -1.59
CA SER A 68 -15.11 4.78 -0.45
C SER A 68 -16.54 5.01 -0.01
N TRP A 69 -16.77 5.01 1.32
CA TRP A 69 -18.02 5.53 1.89
C TRP A 69 -18.01 7.06 1.80
N SER A 70 -18.74 7.60 0.83
CA SER A 70 -18.70 9.02 0.48
C SER A 70 -19.00 9.96 1.65
N PRO A 71 -20.01 9.71 2.54
CA PRO A 71 -20.26 10.58 3.67
C PRO A 71 -19.09 10.68 4.65
N SER A 72 -18.36 9.57 4.91
CA SER A 72 -17.16 9.59 5.76
C SER A 72 -16.04 10.45 5.17
N TYR A 73 -15.83 10.34 3.85
CA TYR A 73 -14.86 11.17 3.16
C TYR A 73 -15.20 12.67 3.30
N CYS A 74 -16.48 13.01 3.11
CA CYS A 74 -16.94 14.40 3.18
C CYS A 74 -16.81 14.98 4.59
N GLU A 75 -17.21 14.25 5.64
CA GLU A 75 -17.00 14.67 7.02
C GLU A 75 -15.50 14.85 7.35
N ALA A 76 -14.68 13.85 7.01
CA ALA A 76 -13.23 13.92 7.25
C ALA A 76 -12.55 15.05 6.46
N SER A 77 -13.05 15.36 5.26
CA SER A 77 -12.53 16.46 4.45
C SER A 77 -12.87 17.82 5.08
N HIS A 78 -14.11 17.99 5.56
CA HIS A 78 -14.55 19.19 6.25
C HIS A 78 -13.80 19.39 7.59
N GLU A 79 -13.62 18.33 8.39
CA GLU A 79 -12.87 18.39 9.64
C GLU A 79 -11.42 18.86 9.44
N ARG A 80 -10.77 18.41 8.33
CA ARG A 80 -9.38 18.80 8.02
C ARG A 80 -9.24 20.21 7.48
N ALA A 81 -10.24 20.73 6.81
CA ALA A 81 -10.21 22.04 6.16
C ALA A 81 -11.63 22.64 6.09
N PRO A 82 -12.16 23.18 7.23
CA PRO A 82 -13.53 23.67 7.31
C PRO A 82 -13.85 24.79 6.31
N ASP A 83 -12.87 25.65 6.05
CA ASP A 83 -13.01 26.84 5.18
C ASP A 83 -12.78 26.54 3.70
N ARG A 84 -12.45 25.29 3.35
CA ARG A 84 -12.22 24.91 1.96
C ARG A 84 -13.54 24.64 1.26
N THR A 85 -13.67 25.11 0.01
CA THR A 85 -14.80 24.74 -0.86
C THR A 85 -14.90 23.20 -0.93
N PRO A 86 -16.05 22.62 -0.60
CA PRO A 86 -16.24 21.17 -0.66
C PRO A 86 -15.96 20.61 -2.06
N ASP A 87 -15.44 19.38 -2.09
CA ASP A 87 -15.31 18.62 -3.34
C ASP A 87 -16.71 18.41 -3.96
N GLN A 88 -16.77 18.29 -5.29
CA GLN A 88 -18.02 18.04 -6.01
C GLN A 88 -18.77 16.81 -5.48
N GLN A 89 -18.05 15.80 -5.01
CA GLN A 89 -18.60 14.62 -4.34
C GLN A 89 -19.40 14.98 -3.07
N CYS A 90 -19.07 16.08 -2.40
CA CYS A 90 -19.64 16.48 -1.10
C CYS A 90 -20.67 17.61 -1.20
N SER A 91 -20.80 18.26 -2.37
CA SER A 91 -21.67 19.42 -2.59
C SER A 91 -22.82 19.19 -3.57
N GLY A 92 -22.89 18.00 -4.14
CA GLY A 92 -23.92 17.64 -5.11
C GLY A 92 -24.97 16.67 -4.57
N ARG A 93 -25.40 15.74 -5.41
CA ARG A 93 -26.32 14.68 -5.00
C ARG A 93 -25.68 13.80 -3.91
N PRO A 94 -26.48 13.18 -3.02
CA PRO A 94 -25.95 12.26 -2.03
C PRO A 94 -25.38 11.01 -2.71
N PHE A 95 -24.22 10.58 -2.24
CA PHE A 95 -23.57 9.33 -2.66
C PHE A 95 -23.42 8.39 -1.46
N SER A 96 -23.59 7.12 -1.69
CA SER A 96 -23.21 6.04 -0.77
C SER A 96 -21.77 5.63 -1.03
N PHE A 97 -21.54 4.39 -1.49
CA PHE A 97 -20.21 3.99 -1.97
C PHE A 97 -19.95 4.55 -3.37
N VAL A 98 -18.78 5.16 -3.52
CA VAL A 98 -18.22 5.61 -4.80
C VAL A 98 -16.93 4.86 -5.09
N VAL A 99 -16.57 4.75 -6.36
CA VAL A 99 -15.26 4.20 -6.70
C VAL A 99 -14.18 5.20 -6.31
N HIS A 100 -13.28 4.79 -5.43
CA HIS A 100 -12.02 5.51 -5.19
C HIS A 100 -11.07 5.24 -6.35
N GLY A 101 -10.79 3.96 -6.63
CA GLY A 101 -9.93 3.57 -7.72
C GLY A 101 -9.88 2.07 -7.97
N LEU A 102 -9.15 1.70 -9.02
CA LEU A 102 -8.77 0.33 -9.34
C LEU A 102 -7.24 0.24 -9.34
N TRP A 103 -6.69 -0.38 -8.30
CA TRP A 103 -5.27 -0.31 -8.02
C TRP A 103 -4.54 -1.60 -8.39
N PRO A 104 -3.59 -1.57 -9.36
CA PRO A 104 -2.65 -2.66 -9.53
C PRO A 104 -1.92 -2.98 -8.23
N GLN A 105 -1.75 -4.26 -7.90
CA GLN A 105 -1.10 -4.73 -6.68
C GLN A 105 -0.07 -5.80 -6.99
N TYR A 106 0.96 -5.91 -6.17
CA TYR A 106 1.78 -7.11 -6.04
C TYR A 106 1.21 -8.01 -4.94
N GLU A 107 1.66 -9.25 -4.84
CA GLU A 107 1.32 -10.10 -3.69
C GLU A 107 1.72 -9.43 -2.35
N GLN A 108 2.77 -8.59 -2.39
CA GLN A 108 3.18 -7.73 -1.27
C GLN A 108 3.43 -6.31 -1.78
N GLY A 109 2.65 -5.34 -1.29
CA GLY A 109 2.74 -3.95 -1.73
C GLY A 109 2.07 -3.69 -3.07
N PHE A 110 2.41 -2.57 -3.70
CA PHE A 110 1.80 -2.10 -4.94
C PHE A 110 2.72 -1.17 -5.71
N PRO A 111 2.62 -1.15 -7.06
CA PRO A 111 3.27 -0.15 -7.89
C PRO A 111 2.55 1.19 -7.82
N ALA A 112 3.29 2.29 -7.94
CA ALA A 112 2.73 3.63 -7.97
C ALA A 112 3.54 4.53 -8.90
N PHE A 113 2.86 5.45 -9.60
CA PHE A 113 3.49 6.45 -10.48
C PHE A 113 4.45 5.81 -11.50
N CYS A 114 3.98 4.81 -12.23
CA CYS A 114 4.81 4.00 -13.12
C CYS A 114 5.25 4.75 -14.40
N GLN A 115 4.67 5.90 -14.69
CA GLN A 115 5.09 6.81 -15.77
C GLN A 115 5.24 8.22 -15.20
N VAL A 116 6.46 8.78 -15.24
CA VAL A 116 6.77 10.12 -14.75
C VAL A 116 7.58 10.85 -15.83
N PRO A 117 7.07 11.97 -16.38
CA PRO A 117 5.73 12.54 -16.16
C PRO A 117 4.62 11.63 -16.69
N SER A 118 3.46 11.62 -16.00
CA SER A 118 2.31 10.85 -16.47
C SER A 118 1.73 11.44 -17.75
N PRO A 119 1.26 10.61 -18.71
CA PRO A 119 0.54 11.10 -19.87
C PRO A 119 -0.70 11.88 -19.45
N ARG A 120 -0.89 13.08 -20.00
CA ARG A 120 -2.03 13.94 -19.69
C ARG A 120 -3.35 13.22 -19.97
N LEU A 121 -4.19 13.09 -18.93
CA LEU A 121 -5.50 12.44 -19.06
C LEU A 121 -6.46 13.27 -19.93
N ASP A 122 -7.17 12.59 -20.85
CA ASP A 122 -8.20 13.21 -21.68
C ASP A 122 -9.40 13.65 -20.83
N ARG A 123 -9.85 14.89 -21.05
CA ARG A 123 -11.00 15.46 -20.34
C ARG A 123 -12.33 14.75 -20.64
N SER A 124 -12.47 14.16 -21.82
CA SER A 124 -13.66 13.38 -22.18
C SER A 124 -13.79 12.14 -21.32
N ILE A 125 -12.66 11.47 -21.03
CA ILE A 125 -12.61 10.33 -20.10
C ILE A 125 -13.02 10.79 -18.69
N VAL A 126 -12.48 11.92 -18.22
CA VAL A 126 -12.85 12.46 -16.89
C VAL A 126 -14.35 12.70 -16.80
N GLY A 127 -14.96 13.37 -17.81
CA GLY A 127 -16.41 13.60 -17.86
C GLY A 127 -17.21 12.30 -17.85
N GLY A 128 -16.70 11.28 -18.58
CA GLY A 128 -17.32 9.97 -18.66
C GLY A 128 -17.26 9.13 -17.39
N MET A 129 -16.45 9.50 -16.37
CA MET A 129 -16.30 8.74 -15.11
C MET A 129 -17.01 9.35 -13.90
N LEU A 130 -17.59 10.55 -14.02
CA LEU A 130 -18.19 11.28 -12.88
C LEU A 130 -19.39 10.58 -12.24
N ASP A 131 -20.00 9.62 -12.91
CA ASP A 131 -21.06 8.78 -12.36
C ASP A 131 -20.56 7.79 -11.29
N LEU A 132 -19.34 7.28 -11.44
CA LEU A 132 -18.70 6.33 -10.53
C LEU A 132 -17.71 7.00 -9.58
N MET A 133 -16.99 8.01 -10.07
CA MET A 133 -15.93 8.74 -9.38
C MET A 133 -16.29 10.25 -9.41
N PRO A 134 -17.13 10.75 -8.49
CA PRO A 134 -17.72 12.10 -8.60
C PRO A 134 -16.75 13.22 -8.22
N SER A 135 -15.48 13.09 -8.56
CA SER A 135 -14.43 14.09 -8.34
C SER A 135 -13.43 14.06 -9.48
N PRO A 136 -13.39 15.08 -10.36
CA PRO A 136 -12.39 15.18 -11.41
C PRO A 136 -10.96 15.10 -10.89
N ARG A 137 -10.70 15.72 -9.73
CA ARG A 137 -9.38 15.68 -9.08
C ARG A 137 -8.96 14.26 -8.69
N LEU A 138 -9.91 13.46 -8.20
CA LEU A 138 -9.66 12.07 -7.88
C LEU A 138 -9.32 11.27 -9.14
N ILE A 139 -10.08 11.47 -10.22
CA ILE A 139 -9.87 10.76 -11.50
C ILE A 139 -8.46 11.02 -12.04
N PHE A 140 -7.98 12.26 -12.03
CA PHE A 140 -6.61 12.60 -12.41
C PHE A 140 -5.58 11.90 -11.50
N HIS A 141 -5.79 11.95 -10.17
CA HIS A 141 -4.89 11.31 -9.21
C HIS A 141 -4.81 9.79 -9.41
N GLU A 142 -5.95 9.13 -9.61
CA GLU A 142 -6.02 7.69 -9.84
C GLU A 142 -5.33 7.25 -11.13
N TRP A 143 -5.45 8.06 -12.19
CA TRP A 143 -4.68 7.82 -13.40
C TRP A 143 -3.18 7.93 -13.15
N ASP A 144 -2.73 9.04 -12.57
CA ASP A 144 -1.30 9.31 -12.36
C ASP A 144 -0.66 8.24 -11.48
N ARG A 145 -1.32 7.91 -10.38
CA ARG A 145 -0.75 7.03 -9.35
C ARG A 145 -0.89 5.54 -9.68
N HIS A 146 -2.05 5.13 -10.20
CA HIS A 146 -2.43 3.73 -10.35
C HIS A 146 -2.66 3.34 -11.80
N GLY A 147 -3.34 4.15 -12.57
CA GLY A 147 -3.64 3.87 -13.97
C GLY A 147 -2.40 3.69 -14.83
N THR A 148 -1.37 4.53 -14.63
CA THR A 148 -0.08 4.42 -15.32
C THR A 148 0.64 3.09 -15.05
N CYS A 149 0.32 2.42 -13.94
CA CYS A 149 0.89 1.14 -13.57
C CYS A 149 0.19 -0.06 -14.19
N SER A 150 -1.04 0.13 -14.71
CA SER A 150 -1.82 -0.96 -15.31
C SER A 150 -1.26 -1.51 -16.62
N GLY A 151 -0.41 -0.73 -17.31
CA GLY A 151 0.05 -1.03 -18.66
C GLY A 151 -1.01 -0.82 -19.74
N LEU A 152 -2.19 -0.33 -19.36
CA LEU A 152 -3.30 -0.06 -20.27
C LEU A 152 -3.25 1.39 -20.80
N SER A 153 -3.92 1.63 -21.93
CA SER A 153 -4.24 2.99 -22.33
C SER A 153 -5.22 3.63 -21.35
N GLN A 154 -5.33 4.97 -21.35
CA GLN A 154 -6.26 5.71 -20.50
C GLN A 154 -7.69 5.19 -20.62
N HIS A 155 -8.18 5.05 -21.84
CA HIS A 155 -9.52 4.55 -22.12
C HIS A 155 -9.70 3.12 -21.57
N ALA A 156 -8.75 2.23 -21.86
CA ALA A 156 -8.82 0.82 -21.42
C ALA A 156 -8.74 0.68 -19.89
N TYR A 157 -7.99 1.56 -19.21
CA TYR A 157 -7.94 1.57 -17.75
C TYR A 157 -9.27 1.97 -17.12
N PHE A 158 -9.90 3.05 -17.60
CA PHE A 158 -11.18 3.48 -17.05
C PHE A 158 -12.34 2.55 -17.44
N GLU A 159 -12.25 1.86 -18.59
CA GLU A 159 -13.14 0.74 -18.89
C GLU A 159 -12.94 -0.44 -17.93
N ALA A 160 -11.69 -0.74 -17.54
CA ALA A 160 -11.40 -1.74 -16.50
C ALA A 160 -11.99 -1.34 -15.14
N VAL A 161 -11.92 -0.05 -14.77
CA VAL A 161 -12.60 0.48 -13.56
C VAL A 161 -14.11 0.22 -13.61
N ARG A 162 -14.78 0.49 -14.73
CA ARG A 162 -16.21 0.21 -14.90
C ARG A 162 -16.54 -1.26 -14.80
N LYS A 163 -15.76 -2.12 -15.46
CA LYS A 163 -15.92 -3.58 -15.37
C LYS A 163 -15.75 -4.09 -13.95
N ALA A 164 -14.69 -3.69 -13.28
CA ALA A 164 -14.44 -4.06 -11.89
C ALA A 164 -15.60 -3.62 -10.95
N ARG A 165 -16.11 -2.39 -11.13
CA ARG A 165 -17.25 -1.89 -10.36
C ARG A 165 -18.54 -2.68 -10.64
N ALA A 166 -18.75 -3.12 -11.87
CA ALA A 166 -19.95 -3.88 -12.26
C ALA A 166 -19.99 -5.29 -11.64
N VAL A 167 -18.82 -5.87 -11.33
CA VAL A 167 -18.72 -7.19 -10.67
C VAL A 167 -19.17 -7.12 -9.21
N VAL A 168 -18.96 -6.00 -8.51
CA VAL A 168 -19.20 -5.89 -7.07
C VAL A 168 -20.55 -5.25 -6.81
N LYS A 169 -21.47 -5.99 -6.17
CA LYS A 169 -22.78 -5.49 -5.71
C LYS A 169 -22.61 -4.82 -4.34
N ILE A 170 -23.12 -3.60 -4.21
CA ILE A 170 -23.25 -2.94 -2.91
C ILE A 170 -24.44 -3.60 -2.17
N PRO A 171 -24.28 -4.04 -0.91
CA PRO A 171 -25.39 -4.54 -0.11
C PRO A 171 -26.54 -3.53 -0.01
N ALA A 172 -27.78 -4.01 -0.06
CA ALA A 172 -28.95 -3.14 -0.15
C ALA A 172 -29.05 -2.15 1.01
N GLU A 173 -28.64 -2.57 2.21
CA GLU A 173 -28.61 -1.76 3.43
C GLU A 173 -27.64 -0.58 3.37
N PHE A 174 -26.67 -0.59 2.42
CA PHE A 174 -25.73 0.50 2.21
C PHE A 174 -26.00 1.32 0.93
N VAL A 175 -27.06 1.03 0.20
CA VAL A 175 -27.41 1.81 -1.01
C VAL A 175 -28.01 3.16 -0.63
N VAL A 176 -28.90 3.15 0.37
CA VAL A 176 -29.48 4.36 0.96
C VAL A 176 -29.36 4.27 2.47
N LEU A 177 -28.72 5.27 3.08
CA LEU A 177 -28.57 5.37 4.53
C LEU A 177 -29.00 6.76 4.99
N ASP A 178 -30.23 6.87 5.51
CA ASP A 178 -30.86 8.13 5.91
C ASP A 178 -30.44 8.58 7.32
N LYS A 179 -29.95 7.64 8.16
CA LYS A 179 -29.52 7.90 9.53
C LYS A 179 -28.14 7.30 9.75
N PRO A 180 -27.26 7.94 10.54
CA PRO A 180 -25.96 7.36 10.85
C PRO A 180 -26.14 6.07 11.64
N VAL A 181 -25.31 5.09 11.37
CA VAL A 181 -25.26 3.80 12.07
C VAL A 181 -23.85 3.54 12.60
N THR A 182 -23.78 2.79 13.70
CA THR A 182 -22.53 2.21 14.21
C THR A 182 -22.61 0.71 14.00
N ILE A 183 -21.61 0.13 13.36
CA ILE A 183 -21.60 -1.26 12.93
C ILE A 183 -20.18 -1.84 13.06
N LYS A 184 -20.06 -3.15 13.27
CA LYS A 184 -18.76 -3.81 13.29
C LYS A 184 -18.19 -3.91 11.86
N PRO A 185 -16.88 -3.74 11.67
CA PRO A 185 -16.24 -3.96 10.36
C PRO A 185 -16.53 -5.36 9.80
N ASP A 186 -16.63 -6.36 10.66
CA ASP A 186 -16.95 -7.73 10.27
C ASP A 186 -18.37 -7.88 9.71
N ASP A 187 -19.35 -7.20 10.26
CA ASP A 187 -20.72 -7.23 9.76
C ASP A 187 -20.83 -6.57 8.38
N ILE A 188 -20.05 -5.50 8.14
CA ILE A 188 -19.95 -4.88 6.80
C ILE A 188 -19.40 -5.89 5.79
N ALA A 189 -18.29 -6.55 6.14
CA ALA A 189 -17.70 -7.52 5.23
C ALA A 189 -18.61 -8.73 4.99
N GLU A 190 -19.37 -9.20 6.01
CA GLU A 190 -20.34 -10.27 5.85
C GLU A 190 -21.49 -9.86 4.92
N ALA A 191 -22.00 -8.63 5.03
CA ALA A 191 -23.00 -8.09 4.11
C ALA A 191 -22.51 -8.10 2.65
N PHE A 192 -21.26 -7.70 2.42
CA PHE A 192 -20.65 -7.76 1.08
C PHE A 192 -20.53 -9.21 0.59
N VAL A 193 -20.04 -10.13 1.42
CA VAL A 193 -19.94 -11.57 1.06
C VAL A 193 -21.30 -12.14 0.70
N LYS A 194 -22.33 -11.86 1.51
CA LYS A 194 -23.71 -12.31 1.26
C LYS A 194 -24.28 -11.77 -0.05
N SER A 195 -23.95 -10.54 -0.40
CA SER A 195 -24.48 -9.87 -1.61
C SER A 195 -23.74 -10.24 -2.88
N ASN A 196 -22.56 -10.88 -2.79
CA ASN A 196 -21.67 -11.17 -3.91
C ASN A 196 -21.30 -12.66 -3.93
N PRO A 197 -22.06 -13.52 -4.62
CA PRO A 197 -21.73 -14.94 -4.72
C PRO A 197 -20.30 -15.17 -5.25
N GLY A 198 -19.53 -15.99 -4.53
CA GLY A 198 -18.12 -16.26 -4.85
C GLY A 198 -17.12 -15.34 -4.15
N LEU A 199 -17.55 -14.21 -3.57
CA LEU A 199 -16.70 -13.38 -2.70
C LEU A 199 -16.53 -14.05 -1.35
N THR A 200 -15.31 -14.05 -0.81
CA THR A 200 -15.00 -14.52 0.54
C THR A 200 -14.35 -13.41 1.38
N ARG A 201 -14.25 -13.64 2.69
CA ARG A 201 -13.54 -12.72 3.60
C ARG A 201 -12.06 -12.56 3.27
N ALA A 202 -11.44 -13.56 2.65
CA ALA A 202 -10.04 -13.52 2.23
C ALA A 202 -9.81 -12.62 1.01
N ASP A 203 -10.87 -12.30 0.26
CA ASP A 203 -10.81 -11.53 -0.98
C ASP A 203 -11.03 -10.03 -0.77
N MET A 204 -11.21 -9.59 0.48
CA MET A 204 -11.57 -8.20 0.76
C MET A 204 -11.00 -7.68 2.08
N ALA A 205 -11.05 -6.37 2.25
CA ALA A 205 -10.78 -5.70 3.51
C ALA A 205 -11.74 -4.51 3.70
N VAL A 206 -12.26 -4.37 4.93
CA VAL A 206 -12.91 -3.14 5.38
C VAL A 206 -11.85 -2.23 5.97
N ALA A 207 -11.71 -1.02 5.47
CA ALA A 207 -10.77 -0.01 5.97
C ALA A 207 -11.51 1.11 6.71
N CYS A 208 -10.89 1.63 7.76
CA CYS A 208 -11.46 2.70 8.60
C CYS A 208 -10.40 3.75 8.95
N ASP A 209 -10.86 4.93 9.34
CA ASP A 209 -10.07 5.86 10.15
C ASP A 209 -10.23 5.50 11.64
N SER A 210 -9.91 6.42 12.55
CA SER A 210 -10.02 6.17 14.01
C SER A 210 -11.46 5.97 14.50
N LYS A 211 -12.48 6.28 13.70
CA LYS A 211 -13.90 6.25 14.13
C LYS A 211 -14.89 5.85 13.02
N ARG A 212 -14.52 5.97 11.73
CA ARG A 212 -15.48 5.84 10.62
C ARG A 212 -15.04 4.80 9.60
N LEU A 213 -16.01 4.17 8.94
CA LEU A 213 -15.77 3.42 7.72
C LEU A 213 -15.16 4.34 6.66
N SER A 214 -13.96 4.00 6.15
CA SER A 214 -13.35 4.71 5.03
C SER A 214 -13.70 4.05 3.70
N GLU A 215 -13.40 2.76 3.59
CA GLU A 215 -13.47 2.02 2.32
C GLU A 215 -13.79 0.55 2.54
N VAL A 216 -14.38 -0.04 1.50
CA VAL A 216 -14.36 -1.49 1.27
C VAL A 216 -13.45 -1.75 0.07
N ARG A 217 -12.46 -2.61 0.25
CA ARG A 217 -11.49 -3.01 -0.78
C ARG A 217 -11.76 -4.43 -1.19
N VAL A 218 -11.97 -4.67 -2.48
CA VAL A 218 -12.22 -5.99 -3.04
C VAL A 218 -11.10 -6.35 -4.00
N CYS A 219 -10.50 -7.51 -3.80
CA CYS A 219 -9.39 -8.00 -4.61
C CYS A 219 -9.92 -8.81 -5.79
N LEU A 220 -9.44 -8.45 -6.97
CA LEU A 220 -9.85 -9.01 -8.24
C LEU A 220 -8.62 -9.47 -9.02
N SER A 221 -8.67 -10.64 -9.63
CA SER A 221 -7.70 -11.04 -10.64
C SER A 221 -7.75 -10.11 -11.87
N LYS A 222 -6.83 -10.29 -12.81
CA LYS A 222 -6.81 -9.45 -14.02
C LYS A 222 -8.03 -9.63 -14.92
N ASP A 223 -8.75 -10.75 -14.77
CA ASP A 223 -10.03 -11.05 -15.43
C ASP A 223 -11.27 -10.65 -14.60
N PHE A 224 -11.05 -9.96 -13.49
CA PHE A 224 -12.06 -9.48 -12.53
C PHE A 224 -12.79 -10.56 -11.73
N SER A 225 -12.27 -11.77 -11.62
CA SER A 225 -12.74 -12.76 -10.66
C SER A 225 -12.27 -12.42 -9.24
N PHE A 226 -13.06 -12.73 -8.21
CA PHE A 226 -12.65 -12.56 -6.80
C PHE A 226 -11.44 -13.43 -6.49
N ARG A 227 -10.52 -12.91 -5.67
CA ARG A 227 -9.32 -13.64 -5.27
C ARG A 227 -8.82 -13.23 -3.89
N ALA A 228 -8.20 -14.17 -3.18
CA ALA A 228 -7.57 -13.90 -1.90
C ALA A 228 -6.40 -12.91 -2.02
N CYS A 229 -6.28 -12.03 -1.01
CA CYS A 229 -5.28 -10.97 -0.96
C CYS A 229 -4.78 -10.72 0.48
N PRO A 230 -3.97 -11.61 1.05
CA PRO A 230 -3.60 -11.57 2.46
C PRO A 230 -2.87 -10.27 2.86
N ASP A 231 -2.13 -9.63 1.95
CA ASP A 231 -1.47 -8.35 2.24
C ASP A 231 -2.48 -7.20 2.44
N VAL A 232 -3.54 -7.18 1.64
CA VAL A 232 -4.64 -6.21 1.76
C VAL A 232 -5.47 -6.51 3.02
N ALA A 233 -5.80 -7.78 3.26
CA ALA A 233 -6.58 -8.22 4.41
C ALA A 233 -5.90 -7.89 5.76
N ARG A 234 -4.56 -7.99 5.85
CA ARG A 234 -3.82 -7.60 7.06
C ARG A 234 -3.99 -6.12 7.44
N ARG A 235 -4.33 -5.26 6.50
CA ARG A 235 -4.55 -3.81 6.68
C ARG A 235 -6.01 -3.47 6.96
N ALA A 236 -6.86 -4.46 7.22
CA ALA A 236 -8.26 -4.26 7.59
C ALA A 236 -8.38 -3.46 8.89
N CYS A 237 -9.52 -2.81 9.06
CA CYS A 237 -9.93 -2.08 10.25
C CYS A 237 -9.83 -2.96 11.50
N LYS A 238 -9.25 -2.44 12.58
CA LYS A 238 -8.98 -3.18 13.82
C LYS A 238 -9.76 -2.68 15.02
N ILE A 239 -10.63 -1.66 14.83
CA ILE A 239 -11.50 -1.16 15.90
C ILE A 239 -12.79 -1.96 15.95
N ASP A 240 -13.39 -2.08 17.12
CA ASP A 240 -14.56 -2.92 17.36
C ASP A 240 -15.79 -2.47 16.57
N SER A 241 -15.93 -1.18 16.33
CA SER A 241 -17.05 -0.62 15.56
C SER A 241 -16.66 0.65 14.83
N VAL A 242 -17.31 0.90 13.69
CA VAL A 242 -17.16 2.09 12.87
C VAL A 242 -18.48 2.82 12.73
N SER A 243 -18.43 4.13 12.68
CA SER A 243 -19.57 4.96 12.28
C SER A 243 -19.67 5.01 10.75
N LEU A 244 -20.87 4.86 10.24
CA LEU A 244 -21.26 5.22 8.87
C LEU A 244 -22.15 6.44 8.96
N PRO A 245 -21.65 7.65 8.65
CA PRO A 245 -22.49 8.82 8.55
C PRO A 245 -23.59 8.65 7.51
N ALA A 246 -24.74 9.27 7.73
CA ALA A 246 -25.86 9.24 6.79
C ALA A 246 -25.48 9.94 5.47
N MET A 247 -26.11 9.52 4.40
CA MET A 247 -26.06 10.22 3.12
C MET A 247 -26.76 11.56 3.27
N ARG A 248 -26.05 12.66 3.00
CA ARG A 248 -26.63 14.01 3.01
C ARG A 248 -26.59 14.53 1.58
N GLY A 249 -27.72 15.00 1.08
CA GLY A 249 -27.74 15.90 -0.07
C GLY A 249 -27.15 17.26 0.36
N GLY A 250 -26.29 17.83 -0.47
CA GLY A 250 -25.82 19.20 -0.28
C GLY A 250 -26.94 20.23 -0.51
#